data_cd3703dbc107ef169bbb0550a9d239a5
#
_entry.id   cd3703dbc107ef169bbb0550a9d239a5
#
_cell.length_a   1.000
_cell.length_b   1.000
_cell.length_c   1.000
_cell.angle_alpha   90.00
_cell.angle_beta   90.00
_cell.angle_gamma   90.00
#
_symmetry.space_group_name_H-M   'P 1'
#
loop_
_entity.id
_entity.type
_entity.pdbx_description
1 polymer ?
#
loop_
_entity_poly.entity_id
_entity_poly.type
_entity_poly.pdbx_seq_one_letter_code
_entity_poly.pdbx_strand_id
1 'polypeptide(L)'
;MNRVSLRLWDPLVRLFHLSVAGVFIANYFFNEAGGDWHVWLGYYAVAWLCVRVVWGFVGPRSARWSDFWPSPSRLRAHVQSLIDRRPAHRLGHSPLGALVMVLMMVLIFSIGLTGWMMEEVDALWGADWPLQIHETLADALCALVVLHMAAAIFESFQVRDNLPLSMLTGKRRSLPGQPENNN
;
A
#
# COMPACT_ATOMS: atom_id res chain seq x y z
N MET A 1 -7.33 -30.00 15.96
CA MET A 1 -7.95 -29.20 14.89
C MET A 1 -6.85 -28.63 14.01
N ASN A 2 -6.61 -29.21 12.83
CA ASN A 2 -5.60 -28.73 11.90
C ASN A 2 -6.05 -27.38 11.32
N ARG A 3 -5.30 -26.33 11.62
CA ARG A 3 -5.54 -24.99 11.09
C ARG A 3 -4.86 -24.92 9.72
N VAL A 4 -5.64 -24.88 8.66
CA VAL A 4 -5.12 -24.72 7.30
C VAL A 4 -4.70 -23.26 7.13
N SER A 5 -3.44 -23.02 6.73
CA SER A 5 -2.93 -21.69 6.39
C SER A 5 -3.01 -21.50 4.87
N LEU A 6 -3.79 -20.51 4.43
CA LEU A 6 -3.87 -20.16 3.01
C LEU A 6 -2.77 -19.14 2.65
N ARG A 7 -2.03 -19.38 1.56
CA ARG A 7 -1.16 -18.36 0.96
C ARG A 7 -2.04 -17.36 0.21
N LEU A 8 -2.23 -16.17 0.77
CA LEU A 8 -3.10 -15.15 0.20
C LEU A 8 -2.33 -14.07 -0.57
N TRP A 9 -1.12 -13.74 -0.10
CA TRP A 9 -0.36 -12.62 -0.64
C TRP A 9 0.70 -13.09 -1.63
N ASP A 10 0.66 -12.49 -2.83
CA ASP A 10 1.68 -12.68 -3.85
C ASP A 10 3.06 -12.24 -3.36
N PRO A 11 4.14 -13.02 -3.59
CA PRO A 11 5.47 -12.70 -3.10
C PRO A 11 6.01 -11.36 -3.62
N LEU A 12 5.74 -11.01 -4.88
CA LEU A 12 6.19 -9.75 -5.47
C LEU A 12 5.47 -8.56 -4.84
N VAL A 13 4.15 -8.67 -4.59
CA VAL A 13 3.38 -7.63 -3.89
C VAL A 13 3.90 -7.41 -2.48
N ARG A 14 4.29 -8.48 -1.79
CA ARG A 14 4.91 -8.39 -0.46
C ARG A 14 6.27 -7.72 -0.50
N LEU A 15 7.11 -8.10 -1.46
CA LEU A 15 8.44 -7.52 -1.63
C LEU A 15 8.32 -6.01 -1.95
N PHE A 16 7.43 -5.64 -2.87
CA PHE A 16 7.10 -4.25 -3.16
C PHE A 16 6.71 -3.50 -1.89
N HIS A 17 5.76 -4.03 -1.14
CA HIS A 17 5.25 -3.37 0.08
C HIS A 17 6.35 -3.16 1.12
N LEU A 18 7.15 -4.18 1.39
CA LEU A 18 8.23 -4.09 2.38
C LEU A 18 9.36 -3.16 1.93
N SER A 19 9.71 -3.19 0.64
CA SER A 19 10.73 -2.29 0.07
C SER A 19 10.29 -0.83 0.17
N VAL A 20 9.07 -0.53 -0.28
CA VAL A 20 8.56 0.86 -0.26
C VAL A 20 8.32 1.35 1.16
N ALA A 21 7.81 0.50 2.07
CA ALA A 21 7.68 0.85 3.48
C ALA A 21 9.04 1.13 4.13
N GLY A 22 10.05 0.31 3.83
CA GLY A 22 11.42 0.52 4.31
C GLY A 22 12.03 1.83 3.80
N VAL A 23 11.85 2.13 2.49
CA VAL A 23 12.30 3.41 1.91
C VAL A 23 11.60 4.60 2.56
N PHE A 24 10.26 4.51 2.72
CA PHE A 24 9.51 5.58 3.37
C PHE A 24 10.02 5.85 4.78
N ILE A 25 10.22 4.82 5.59
CA ILE A 25 10.76 4.97 6.95
C ILE A 25 12.17 5.56 6.92
N ALA A 26 13.04 5.08 6.03
CA ALA A 26 14.41 5.57 5.92
C ALA A 26 14.43 7.06 5.51
N ASN A 27 13.70 7.43 4.46
CA ASN A 27 13.72 8.79 3.91
C ASN A 27 12.98 9.80 4.77
N TYR A 28 11.91 9.40 5.43
CA TYR A 28 11.10 10.33 6.22
C TYR A 28 11.70 10.60 7.62
N PHE A 29 12.37 9.59 8.23
CA PHE A 29 12.80 9.70 9.64
C PHE A 29 14.32 9.70 9.84
N PHE A 30 15.11 9.19 8.89
CA PHE A 30 16.52 8.92 9.13
C PHE A 30 17.48 9.55 8.13
N ASN A 31 17.09 9.71 6.87
CA ASN A 31 17.95 10.29 5.85
C ASN A 31 17.84 11.81 5.85
N GLU A 32 18.97 12.48 5.59
CA GLU A 32 19.02 13.90 5.31
C GLU A 32 18.21 14.21 4.04
N ALA A 33 17.31 15.21 4.10
CA ALA A 33 16.50 15.64 2.97
C ALA A 33 17.41 16.16 1.84
N GLY A 34 17.22 15.67 0.62
CA GLY A 34 18.06 16.02 -0.53
C GLY A 34 19.45 15.40 -0.53
N GLY A 35 19.82 14.60 0.46
CA GLY A 35 21.07 13.86 0.46
C GLY A 35 21.07 12.69 -0.53
N ASP A 36 22.25 12.22 -0.97
CA ASP A 36 22.40 11.17 -1.98
C ASP A 36 21.56 9.93 -1.69
N TRP A 37 21.54 9.46 -0.44
CA TRP A 37 20.76 8.30 -0.05
C TRP A 37 19.25 8.55 -0.16
N HIS A 38 18.77 9.76 0.17
CA HIS A 38 17.37 10.15 0.02
C HIS A 38 16.96 10.07 -1.45
N VAL A 39 17.75 10.64 -2.33
CA VAL A 39 17.51 10.67 -3.78
C VAL A 39 17.50 9.26 -4.37
N TRP A 40 18.55 8.46 -4.11
CA TRP A 40 18.66 7.09 -4.63
C TRP A 40 17.52 6.18 -4.14
N LEU A 41 17.15 6.25 -2.88
CA LEU A 41 16.02 5.50 -2.34
C LEU A 41 14.68 5.99 -2.90
N GLY A 42 14.56 7.29 -3.19
CA GLY A 42 13.41 7.84 -3.90
C GLY A 42 13.23 7.22 -5.29
N TYR A 43 14.30 7.18 -6.10
CA TYR A 43 14.29 6.52 -7.41
C TYR A 43 13.99 5.01 -7.30
N TYR A 44 14.57 4.35 -6.32
CA TYR A 44 14.28 2.94 -6.05
C TYR A 44 12.78 2.70 -5.73
N ALA A 45 12.15 3.57 -4.93
CA ALA A 45 10.71 3.46 -4.63
C ALA A 45 9.86 3.65 -5.89
N VAL A 46 10.20 4.62 -6.76
CA VAL A 46 9.50 4.85 -8.03
C VAL A 46 9.67 3.65 -8.97
N ALA A 47 10.86 3.07 -9.06
CA ALA A 47 11.11 1.86 -9.85
C ALA A 47 10.23 0.69 -9.37
N TRP A 48 10.14 0.45 -8.05
CA TRP A 48 9.24 -0.54 -7.48
C TRP A 48 7.77 -0.24 -7.75
N LEU A 49 7.38 1.03 -7.74
CA LEU A 49 6.02 1.44 -8.09
C LEU A 49 5.70 1.08 -9.55
N CYS A 50 6.62 1.34 -10.49
CA CYS A 50 6.46 0.93 -11.89
C CYS A 50 6.29 -0.60 -12.02
N VAL A 51 7.15 -1.37 -11.34
CA VAL A 51 7.01 -2.83 -11.29
C VAL A 51 5.64 -3.25 -10.76
N ARG A 52 5.16 -2.64 -9.68
CA ARG A 52 3.85 -2.93 -9.08
C ARG A 52 2.69 -2.59 -10.01
N VAL A 53 2.77 -1.47 -10.72
CA VAL A 53 1.75 -1.07 -11.71
C VAL A 53 1.65 -2.11 -12.82
N VAL A 54 2.79 -2.49 -13.43
CA VAL A 54 2.84 -3.52 -14.48
C VAL A 54 2.33 -4.86 -13.95
N TRP A 55 2.78 -5.27 -12.74
CA TRP A 55 2.35 -6.52 -12.13
C TRP A 55 0.85 -6.59 -11.84
N GLY A 56 0.21 -5.44 -11.63
CA GLY A 56 -1.24 -5.33 -11.50
C GLY A 56 -2.02 -5.69 -12.78
N PHE A 57 -1.37 -5.70 -13.94
CA PHE A 57 -1.98 -6.14 -15.21
C PHE A 57 -1.63 -7.59 -15.56
N VAL A 58 -0.37 -7.98 -15.37
CA VAL A 58 0.14 -9.29 -15.84
C VAL A 58 0.25 -10.36 -14.74
N GLY A 59 0.20 -9.96 -13.48
CA GLY A 59 0.37 -10.83 -12.32
C GLY A 59 -0.79 -11.81 -12.09
N PRO A 60 -0.70 -12.65 -11.04
CA PRO A 60 -1.77 -13.57 -10.67
C PRO A 60 -3.03 -12.81 -10.23
N ARG A 61 -4.18 -13.49 -10.21
CA ARG A 61 -5.47 -12.87 -9.85
C ARG A 61 -5.44 -12.08 -8.55
N SER A 62 -4.77 -12.60 -7.52
CA SER A 62 -4.62 -11.94 -6.22
C SER A 62 -3.85 -10.60 -6.25
N ALA A 63 -3.08 -10.34 -7.32
CA ALA A 63 -2.30 -9.11 -7.53
C ALA A 63 -2.93 -8.14 -8.54
N ARG A 64 -3.94 -8.59 -9.32
CA ARG A 64 -4.51 -7.81 -10.42
C ARG A 64 -5.42 -6.69 -9.95
N TRP A 65 -5.34 -5.55 -10.65
CA TRP A 65 -6.21 -4.40 -10.44
C TRP A 65 -7.70 -4.75 -10.58
N SER A 66 -8.07 -5.63 -11.52
CA SER A 66 -9.45 -6.05 -11.76
C SER A 66 -10.14 -6.65 -10.54
N ASP A 67 -9.39 -7.32 -9.67
CA ASP A 67 -9.96 -8.08 -8.56
C ASP A 67 -10.30 -7.19 -7.34
N PHE A 68 -9.57 -6.10 -7.17
CA PHE A 68 -9.76 -5.22 -6.00
C PHE A 68 -10.00 -3.74 -6.32
N TRP A 69 -10.15 -3.37 -7.60
CA TRP A 69 -10.39 -1.97 -7.98
C TRP A 69 -11.57 -1.39 -7.18
N PRO A 70 -11.37 -0.25 -6.49
CA PRO A 70 -12.38 0.37 -5.64
C PRO A 70 -13.47 1.03 -6.50
N SER A 71 -14.51 0.28 -6.89
CA SER A 71 -15.64 0.89 -7.58
C SER A 71 -16.54 1.65 -6.58
N PRO A 72 -17.21 2.75 -7.00
CA PRO A 72 -18.09 3.52 -6.13
C PRO A 72 -19.20 2.67 -5.48
N SER A 73 -19.73 1.71 -6.21
CA SER A 73 -20.77 0.80 -5.71
C SER A 73 -20.24 -0.15 -4.61
N ARG A 74 -19.04 -0.72 -4.81
CA ARG A 74 -18.38 -1.58 -3.81
C ARG A 74 -18.02 -0.78 -2.55
N LEU A 75 -17.54 0.46 -2.73
CA LEU A 75 -17.18 1.34 -1.61
C LEU A 75 -18.42 1.69 -0.78
N ARG A 76 -19.52 2.12 -1.44
CA ARG A 76 -20.79 2.44 -0.76
C ARG A 76 -21.33 1.24 0.01
N ALA A 77 -21.37 0.06 -0.62
CA ALA A 77 -21.84 -1.16 0.03
C ALA A 77 -20.97 -1.55 1.25
N HIS A 78 -19.64 -1.33 1.15
CA HIS A 78 -18.72 -1.59 2.26
C HIS A 78 -18.95 -0.63 3.43
N VAL A 79 -19.04 0.68 3.15
CA VAL A 79 -19.32 1.70 4.17
C VAL A 79 -20.65 1.41 4.86
N GLN A 80 -21.71 1.08 4.08
CA GLN A 80 -23.00 0.70 4.65
C GLN A 80 -22.90 -0.52 5.57
N SER A 81 -22.15 -1.55 5.18
CA SER A 81 -21.94 -2.75 6.00
C SER A 81 -21.20 -2.47 7.33
N LEU A 82 -20.32 -1.45 7.33
CA LEU A 82 -19.65 -0.99 8.55
C LEU A 82 -20.61 -0.26 9.48
N ILE A 83 -21.47 0.62 8.91
CA ILE A 83 -22.51 1.34 9.67
C ILE A 83 -23.50 0.35 10.29
N ASP A 84 -23.92 -0.66 9.53
CA ASP A 84 -24.87 -1.69 9.96
C ASP A 84 -24.25 -2.71 10.92
N ARG A 85 -22.94 -2.55 11.26
CA ARG A 85 -22.16 -3.48 12.11
C ARG A 85 -22.23 -4.94 11.64
N ARG A 86 -22.32 -5.15 10.34
CA ARG A 86 -22.34 -6.47 9.69
C ARG A 86 -21.16 -6.57 8.72
N PRO A 87 -19.89 -6.60 9.21
CA PRO A 87 -18.75 -6.67 8.33
C PRO A 87 -18.82 -7.96 7.52
N ALA A 88 -18.88 -7.81 6.19
CA ALA A 88 -18.78 -8.96 5.30
C ALA A 88 -17.33 -9.47 5.35
N HIS A 89 -17.13 -10.68 5.90
CA HIS A 89 -15.84 -11.35 5.87
C HIS A 89 -15.45 -11.65 4.41
N ARG A 90 -14.54 -10.85 3.85
CA ARG A 90 -13.98 -11.09 2.52
C ARG A 90 -12.52 -11.52 2.66
N LEU A 91 -12.14 -12.54 1.91
CA LEU A 91 -10.74 -12.87 1.67
C LEU A 91 -10.19 -11.82 0.71
N GLY A 92 -9.14 -11.08 1.11
CA GLY A 92 -8.52 -10.04 0.29
C GLY A 92 -8.68 -8.63 0.85
N HIS A 93 -8.41 -7.62 0.01
CA HIS A 93 -8.50 -6.21 0.41
C HIS A 93 -9.97 -5.76 0.55
N SER A 94 -10.26 -5.02 1.63
CA SER A 94 -11.53 -4.30 1.71
C SER A 94 -11.54 -3.19 0.64
N PRO A 95 -12.72 -2.79 0.11
CA PRO A 95 -12.80 -1.70 -0.87
C PRO A 95 -12.19 -0.38 -0.37
N LEU A 96 -12.29 -0.11 0.93
CA LEU A 96 -11.66 1.04 1.56
C LEU A 96 -10.12 0.88 1.62
N GLY A 97 -9.63 -0.31 1.97
CA GLY A 97 -8.20 -0.61 1.93
C GLY A 97 -7.61 -0.50 0.52
N ALA A 98 -8.35 -0.92 -0.51
CA ALA A 98 -7.96 -0.76 -1.91
C ALA A 98 -7.85 0.73 -2.31
N LEU A 99 -8.81 1.56 -1.89
CA LEU A 99 -8.78 3.00 -2.13
C LEU A 99 -7.55 3.65 -1.47
N VAL A 100 -7.30 3.35 -0.21
CA VAL A 100 -6.12 3.85 0.54
C VAL A 100 -4.83 3.43 -0.17
N MET A 101 -4.72 2.19 -0.61
CA MET A 101 -3.55 1.70 -1.34
C MET A 101 -3.32 2.47 -2.65
N VAL A 102 -4.36 2.69 -3.46
CA VAL A 102 -4.25 3.47 -4.70
C VAL A 102 -3.82 4.90 -4.39
N LEU A 103 -4.41 5.53 -3.37
CA LEU A 103 -4.05 6.89 -2.96
C LEU A 103 -2.58 6.98 -2.50
N MET A 104 -2.10 6.01 -1.72
CA MET A 104 -0.69 5.96 -1.32
C MET A 104 0.24 5.81 -2.53
N MET A 105 -0.13 5.00 -3.53
CA MET A 105 0.67 4.86 -4.77
C MET A 105 0.71 6.16 -5.58
N VAL A 106 -0.40 6.90 -5.65
CA VAL A 106 -0.45 8.23 -6.28
C VAL A 106 0.44 9.22 -5.54
N LEU A 107 0.40 9.22 -4.20
CA LEU A 107 1.27 10.09 -3.39
C LEU A 107 2.74 9.75 -3.61
N ILE A 108 3.13 8.47 -3.56
CA ILE A 108 4.51 8.04 -3.81
C ILE A 108 4.99 8.47 -5.21
N PHE A 109 4.14 8.32 -6.23
CA PHE A 109 4.44 8.79 -7.57
C PHE A 109 4.66 10.31 -7.62
N SER A 110 3.77 11.08 -6.99
CA SER A 110 3.84 12.55 -6.97
C SER A 110 5.06 13.05 -6.19
N ILE A 111 5.41 12.40 -5.08
CA ILE A 111 6.63 12.67 -4.31
C ILE A 111 7.87 12.37 -5.18
N GLY A 112 7.89 11.22 -5.85
CA GLY A 112 8.98 10.87 -6.76
C GLY A 112 9.10 11.84 -7.94
N LEU A 113 7.98 12.30 -8.49
CA LEU A 113 7.96 13.28 -9.58
C LEU A 113 8.51 14.64 -9.13
N THR A 114 8.08 15.14 -7.97
CA THR A 114 8.59 16.42 -7.44
C THR A 114 10.06 16.32 -7.05
N GLY A 115 10.51 15.18 -6.49
CA GLY A 115 11.92 14.92 -6.23
C GLY A 115 12.75 14.91 -7.52
N TRP A 116 12.30 14.20 -8.54
CA TRP A 116 12.94 14.20 -9.86
C TRP A 116 12.99 15.60 -10.48
N MET A 117 11.92 16.40 -10.36
CA MET A 117 11.90 17.77 -10.87
C MET A 117 12.96 18.66 -10.21
N MET A 118 13.22 18.49 -8.93
CA MET A 118 14.25 19.26 -8.20
C MET A 118 15.66 18.87 -8.60
N GLU A 119 15.89 17.59 -8.92
CA GLU A 119 17.23 17.07 -9.25
C GLU A 119 17.60 17.27 -10.73
N GLU A 120 16.62 17.13 -11.67
CA GLU A 120 16.91 16.96 -13.10
C GLU A 120 16.39 18.11 -13.97
N VAL A 121 15.62 19.05 -13.41
CA VAL A 121 15.02 20.13 -14.22
C VAL A 121 15.67 21.48 -13.91
N ASP A 122 16.72 21.84 -14.67
CA ASP A 122 17.48 23.09 -14.49
C ASP A 122 16.62 24.36 -14.43
N ALA A 123 15.51 24.38 -15.18
CA ALA A 123 14.57 25.51 -15.19
C ALA A 123 13.88 25.77 -13.84
N LEU A 124 13.91 24.81 -12.92
CA LEU A 124 13.34 24.90 -11.59
C LEU A 124 14.39 25.17 -10.52
N TRP A 125 15.64 25.37 -10.92
CA TRP A 125 16.73 25.62 -9.98
C TRP A 125 16.50 26.93 -9.21
N GLY A 126 16.45 26.83 -7.88
CA GLY A 126 16.12 27.95 -7.01
C GLY A 126 14.63 28.25 -6.83
N ALA A 127 13.73 27.44 -7.42
CA ALA A 127 12.30 27.54 -7.17
C ALA A 127 11.91 26.79 -5.86
N ASP A 128 11.20 27.46 -4.95
CA ASP A 128 10.80 26.87 -3.66
C ASP A 128 9.55 25.98 -3.77
N TRP A 129 8.71 26.20 -4.76
CA TRP A 129 7.42 25.51 -4.83
C TRP A 129 7.50 23.98 -5.02
N PRO A 130 8.48 23.39 -5.77
CA PRO A 130 8.57 21.94 -5.87
C PRO A 130 8.89 21.31 -4.51
N LEU A 131 9.78 21.93 -3.73
CA LEU A 131 10.13 21.49 -2.38
C LEU A 131 8.90 21.53 -1.47
N GLN A 132 8.16 22.65 -1.45
CA GLN A 132 6.95 22.79 -0.63
C GLN A 132 5.90 21.73 -0.96
N ILE A 133 5.72 21.43 -2.25
CA ILE A 133 4.80 20.35 -2.68
C ILE A 133 5.33 18.99 -2.23
N HIS A 134 6.62 18.72 -2.43
CA HIS A 134 7.25 17.45 -2.03
C HIS A 134 7.07 17.17 -0.54
N GLU A 135 7.38 18.14 0.31
CA GLU A 135 7.22 18.04 1.77
C GLU A 135 5.75 17.84 2.17
N THR A 136 4.84 18.64 1.59
CA THR A 136 3.39 18.51 1.86
C THR A 136 2.86 17.13 1.48
N LEU A 137 3.29 16.59 0.35
CA LEU A 137 2.90 15.24 -0.09
C LEU A 137 3.52 14.15 0.80
N ALA A 138 4.75 14.34 1.27
CA ALA A 138 5.41 13.42 2.19
C ALA A 138 4.68 13.38 3.54
N ASP A 139 4.27 14.53 4.08
CA ASP A 139 3.48 14.62 5.30
C ASP A 139 2.08 14.00 5.14
N ALA A 140 1.44 14.24 3.99
CA ALA A 140 0.16 13.60 3.66
C ALA A 140 0.30 12.07 3.56
N LEU A 141 1.39 11.59 2.96
CA LEU A 141 1.69 10.14 2.93
C LEU A 141 1.93 9.60 4.33
N CYS A 142 2.67 10.32 5.20
CA CYS A 142 2.89 9.92 6.58
C CYS A 142 1.57 9.78 7.35
N ALA A 143 0.69 10.77 7.27
CA ALA A 143 -0.63 10.71 7.89
C ALA A 143 -1.45 9.53 7.38
N LEU A 144 -1.40 9.26 6.07
CA LEU A 144 -2.11 8.13 5.46
C LEU A 144 -1.51 6.77 5.86
N VAL A 145 -0.19 6.67 6.03
CA VAL A 145 0.50 5.47 6.55
C VAL A 145 0.05 5.18 7.99
N VAL A 146 -0.01 6.20 8.86
CA VAL A 146 -0.50 6.05 10.23
C VAL A 146 -1.95 5.56 10.23
N LEU A 147 -2.81 6.15 9.41
CA LEU A 147 -4.21 5.73 9.27
C LEU A 147 -4.31 4.29 8.74
N HIS A 148 -3.50 3.92 7.74
CA HIS A 148 -3.44 2.57 7.19
C HIS A 148 -3.03 1.53 8.25
N MET A 149 -2.00 1.83 9.03
CA MET A 149 -1.57 0.95 10.12
C MET A 149 -2.63 0.81 11.21
N ALA A 150 -3.26 1.92 11.61
CA ALA A 150 -4.35 1.90 12.59
C ALA A 150 -5.53 1.06 12.09
N ALA A 151 -5.92 1.23 10.82
CA ALA A 151 -6.99 0.43 10.21
C ALA A 151 -6.64 -1.05 10.15
N ALA A 152 -5.40 -1.41 9.76
CA ALA A 152 -4.94 -2.80 9.72
C ALA A 152 -4.93 -3.46 11.11
N ILE A 153 -4.52 -2.72 12.14
CA ILE A 153 -4.56 -3.19 13.53
C ILE A 153 -6.02 -3.37 13.98
N PHE A 154 -6.88 -2.40 13.74
CA PHE A 154 -8.30 -2.46 14.10
C PHE A 154 -9.00 -3.64 13.42
N GLU A 155 -8.80 -3.81 12.10
CA GLU A 155 -9.36 -4.94 11.36
C GLU A 155 -8.81 -6.29 11.88
N SER A 156 -7.53 -6.34 12.29
CA SER A 156 -6.93 -7.53 12.89
C SER A 156 -7.69 -8.00 14.15
N PHE A 157 -8.14 -7.07 15.00
CA PHE A 157 -8.96 -7.40 16.16
C PHE A 157 -10.34 -7.92 15.77
N GLN A 158 -10.96 -7.33 14.73
CA GLN A 158 -12.28 -7.76 14.28
C GLN A 158 -12.26 -9.17 13.67
N VAL A 159 -11.27 -9.46 12.82
CA VAL A 159 -11.17 -10.76 12.13
C VAL A 159 -10.44 -11.84 12.96
N ARG A 160 -9.91 -11.47 14.12
CA ARG A 160 -9.09 -12.34 15.00
C ARG A 160 -7.91 -12.97 14.25
N ASP A 161 -7.30 -12.22 13.33
CA ASP A 161 -6.13 -12.61 12.54
C ASP A 161 -5.16 -11.44 12.47
N ASN A 162 -3.86 -11.71 12.55
CA ASN A 162 -2.84 -10.65 12.52
C ASN A 162 -2.53 -10.23 11.09
N LEU A 163 -3.22 -9.19 10.59
CA LEU A 163 -3.06 -8.69 9.23
C LEU A 163 -1.66 -8.14 8.93
N PRO A 164 -1.02 -7.31 9.79
CA PRO A 164 0.36 -6.91 9.60
C PRO A 164 1.33 -8.09 9.46
N LEU A 165 1.21 -9.09 10.35
CA LEU A 165 2.03 -10.29 10.28
C LEU A 165 1.75 -11.12 9.01
N SER A 166 0.52 -11.14 8.53
CA SER A 166 0.16 -11.84 7.29
C SER A 166 0.87 -11.28 6.08
N MET A 167 1.16 -9.96 6.06
CA MET A 167 1.94 -9.32 5.01
C MET A 167 3.41 -9.75 5.05
N LEU A 168 3.98 -9.98 6.23
CA LEU A 168 5.35 -10.49 6.39
C LEU A 168 5.45 -11.97 6.01
N THR A 169 4.51 -12.79 6.47
CA THR A 169 4.56 -14.26 6.31
C THR A 169 3.92 -14.77 5.01
N GLY A 170 3.03 -13.98 4.40
CA GLY A 170 2.21 -14.37 3.25
C GLY A 170 1.05 -15.29 3.59
N LYS A 171 0.85 -15.63 4.86
CA LYS A 171 -0.13 -16.62 5.32
C LYS A 171 -1.23 -15.94 6.12
N ARG A 172 -2.49 -16.34 5.89
CA ARG A 172 -3.64 -16.00 6.73
C ARG A 172 -4.25 -17.27 7.32
N ARG A 173 -4.92 -17.12 8.45
CA ARG A 173 -5.70 -18.21 9.05
C ARG A 173 -6.96 -18.42 8.22
N SER A 174 -7.23 -19.67 7.82
CA SER A 174 -8.53 -20.03 7.24
C SER A 174 -9.60 -20.02 8.33
N LEU A 175 -10.75 -19.43 8.02
CA LEU A 175 -11.93 -19.57 8.87
C LEU A 175 -12.52 -21.00 8.69
N PRO A 176 -13.07 -21.60 9.74
CA PRO A 176 -13.76 -22.90 9.62
C PRO A 176 -14.90 -22.77 8.62
N GLY A 177 -14.92 -23.63 7.58
CA GLY A 177 -16.00 -23.72 6.60
C GLY A 177 -15.73 -23.08 5.23
N GLN A 178 -14.53 -22.57 4.95
CA GLN A 178 -14.17 -22.14 3.59
C GLN A 178 -13.53 -23.26 2.80
N PRO A 179 -13.95 -23.49 1.52
CA PRO A 179 -13.37 -24.53 0.67
C PRO A 179 -11.88 -24.22 0.41
N GLU A 180 -11.05 -25.26 0.48
CA GLU A 180 -9.68 -25.24 0.00
C GLU A 180 -9.67 -24.86 -1.50
N ASN A 181 -9.19 -23.66 -1.83
CA ASN A 181 -8.82 -23.36 -3.21
C ASN A 181 -7.47 -24.05 -3.50
N ASN A 182 -7.53 -25.30 -3.90
CA ASN A 182 -6.44 -25.97 -4.60
C ASN A 182 -6.36 -25.38 -6.02
N ASN A 183 -5.47 -24.41 -6.22
CA ASN A 183 -4.91 -24.04 -7.53
C ASN A 183 -3.49 -23.56 -7.35
#